data_740e11ec9e4fc39c69f9f2949fabd37e
#
_entry.id   740e11ec9e4fc39c69f9f2949fabd37e
#
_cell.length_a   1.000
_cell.length_b   1.000
_cell.length_c   1.000
_cell.angle_alpha   90.00
_cell.angle_beta   90.00
_cell.angle_gamma   90.00
#
_symmetry.space_group_name_H-M   'P 1'
#
loop_
_entity.id
_entity.type
_entity.pdbx_description
1 polymer ?
#
loop_
_entity_poly.entity_id
_entity_poly.type
_entity_poly.pdbx_seq_one_letter_code
_entity_poly.pdbx_strand_id
1 'polypeptide(L)'
;MSRVHPVTNHGHETRIQKMAFRFEIIKVGDPSGARLGRIETGHGSISTPAFLPVGTQGTVKSLTPEELVELGVEAILGNTYHLYLKPGHEVIGKLGGLHRFIHWEKPIL
;
A
#
# COMPACT_ATOMS: atom_id res chain seq x y z
N MET A 1 15.36 49.13 3.22
CA MET A 1 15.78 47.72 3.08
C MET A 1 14.67 46.84 3.67
N SER A 2 13.78 46.34 2.84
CA SER A 2 12.72 45.41 3.24
C SER A 2 13.25 43.98 3.16
N ARG A 3 13.31 43.30 4.31
CA ARG A 3 13.62 41.86 4.35
C ARG A 3 12.42 41.08 3.83
N VAL A 4 12.60 40.45 2.69
CA VAL A 4 11.66 39.45 2.17
C VAL A 4 11.90 38.17 2.97
N HIS A 5 10.93 37.79 3.82
CA HIS A 5 10.95 36.45 4.43
C HIS A 5 10.54 35.41 3.39
N PRO A 6 11.30 34.34 3.24
CA PRO A 6 10.84 33.24 2.35
C PRO A 6 9.61 32.59 3.00
N VAL A 7 8.52 32.55 2.26
CA VAL A 7 7.34 31.78 2.62
C VAL A 7 7.72 30.32 2.49
N THR A 8 7.95 29.64 3.60
CA THR A 8 8.22 28.20 3.64
C THR A 8 6.91 27.47 3.45
N ASN A 9 6.73 26.94 2.24
CA ASN A 9 5.56 26.16 1.83
C ASN A 9 5.66 24.71 2.32
N HIS A 10 5.80 24.53 3.64
CA HIS A 10 6.07 23.21 4.26
C HIS A 10 4.86 22.25 4.23
N GLY A 11 3.65 22.76 4.04
CA GLY A 11 2.44 21.91 4.04
C GLY A 11 2.21 21.12 2.75
N HIS A 12 2.67 21.65 1.62
CA HIS A 12 2.42 21.05 0.31
C HIS A 12 3.42 19.94 -0.02
N GLU A 13 4.69 20.12 0.33
CA GLU A 13 5.74 19.10 0.14
C GLU A 13 5.50 17.84 0.99
N THR A 14 5.03 17.99 2.24
CA THR A 14 4.74 16.86 3.12
C THR A 14 3.59 16.00 2.58
N ARG A 15 2.59 16.59 1.93
CA ARG A 15 1.45 15.86 1.34
C ARG A 15 1.84 15.12 0.07
N ILE A 16 2.68 15.72 -0.79
CA ILE A 16 3.20 15.10 -2.02
C ILE A 16 4.14 13.94 -1.68
N GLN A 17 5.04 14.11 -0.69
CA GLN A 17 5.94 13.04 -0.21
C GLN A 17 5.16 11.86 0.40
N LYS A 18 4.06 12.11 1.10
CA LYS A 18 3.22 11.07 1.71
C LYS A 18 2.41 10.25 0.69
N MET A 19 2.22 10.77 -0.53
CA MET A 19 1.49 10.11 -1.63
C MET A 19 2.43 9.50 -2.69
N ALA A 20 3.75 9.73 -2.61
CA ALA A 20 4.70 9.24 -3.59
C ALA A 20 4.96 7.74 -3.37
N PHE A 21 4.71 6.95 -4.40
CA PHE A 21 5.18 5.57 -4.47
C PHE A 21 6.69 5.58 -4.68
N ARG A 22 7.43 4.86 -3.82
CA ARG A 22 8.88 4.78 -3.89
C ARG A 22 9.34 3.35 -3.68
N PHE A 23 10.32 2.92 -4.47
CA PHE A 23 11.06 1.68 -4.25
C PHE A 23 12.53 1.98 -3.96
N GLU A 24 13.07 1.32 -2.96
CA GLU A 24 14.47 1.45 -2.55
C GLU A 24 15.11 0.07 -2.39
N ILE A 25 16.30 -0.11 -2.96
CA ILE A 25 17.14 -1.29 -2.70
C ILE A 25 18.00 -0.98 -1.47
N ILE A 26 17.82 -1.75 -0.40
CA ILE A 26 18.54 -1.57 0.87
C ILE A 26 19.86 -2.35 0.84
N LYS A 27 19.85 -3.58 0.29
CA LYS A 27 21.03 -4.43 0.24
C LYS A 27 20.98 -5.36 -0.97
N VAL A 28 22.13 -5.60 -1.55
CA VAL A 28 22.35 -6.62 -2.58
C VAL A 28 23.29 -7.68 -2.02
N GLY A 29 22.92 -8.94 -2.16
CA GLY A 29 23.74 -10.08 -1.74
C GLY A 29 24.79 -10.42 -2.81
N ASP A 30 26.04 -10.64 -2.39
CA ASP A 30 27.11 -11.08 -3.24
C ASP A 30 27.52 -12.52 -2.85
N PRO A 31 27.65 -13.47 -3.78
CA PRO A 31 27.51 -13.38 -5.24
C PRO A 31 26.10 -13.65 -5.78
N SER A 32 25.11 -13.93 -4.94
CA SER A 32 23.78 -14.41 -5.34
C SER A 32 22.96 -13.40 -6.16
N GLY A 33 23.25 -12.08 -6.04
CA GLY A 33 22.43 -11.02 -6.58
C GLY A 33 21.06 -10.85 -5.91
N ALA A 34 20.79 -11.57 -4.82
CA ALA A 34 19.57 -11.38 -4.03
C ALA A 34 19.47 -9.96 -3.49
N ARG A 35 18.26 -9.41 -3.42
CA ARG A 35 18.05 -8.02 -3.01
C ARG A 35 17.08 -7.92 -1.86
N LEU A 36 17.43 -7.12 -0.87
CA LEU A 36 16.52 -6.62 0.14
C LEU A 36 16.09 -5.22 -0.25
N GLY A 37 14.82 -4.96 -0.26
CA GLY A 37 14.28 -3.66 -0.63
C GLY A 37 13.09 -3.25 0.21
N ARG A 38 12.58 -2.06 -0.08
CA ARG A 38 11.40 -1.48 0.56
C ARG A 38 10.57 -0.74 -0.47
N ILE A 39 9.27 -0.97 -0.44
CA ILE A 39 8.28 -0.20 -1.18
C ILE A 39 7.56 0.72 -0.20
N GLU A 40 7.55 2.02 -0.48
CA GLU A 40 6.78 3.01 0.28
C GLU A 40 5.51 3.37 -0.49
N THR A 41 4.38 3.35 0.19
CA THR A 41 3.07 3.70 -0.38
C THR A 41 2.31 4.65 0.52
N GLY A 42 1.21 5.21 0.05
CA GLY A 42 0.30 6.02 0.86
C GLY A 42 -0.36 5.25 2.01
N HIS A 43 -0.32 3.92 2.00
CA HIS A 43 -0.89 3.05 3.02
C HIS A 43 0.15 2.29 3.85
N GLY A 44 1.41 2.66 3.74
CA GLY A 44 2.50 2.06 4.50
C GLY A 44 3.58 1.44 3.62
N SER A 45 4.52 0.77 4.27
CA SER A 45 5.69 0.17 3.63
C SER A 45 5.54 -1.34 3.47
N ILE A 46 6.21 -1.87 2.46
CA ILE A 46 6.34 -3.32 2.22
C ILE A 46 7.82 -3.66 2.16
N SER A 47 8.28 -4.57 3.01
CA SER A 47 9.62 -5.13 2.94
C SER A 47 9.71 -6.16 1.83
N THR A 48 10.72 -6.10 0.99
CA THR A 48 10.89 -7.05 -0.12
C THR A 48 12.18 -7.86 0.02
N PRO A 49 12.16 -9.15 -0.35
CA PRO A 49 11.06 -9.89 -0.98
C PRO A 49 9.86 -10.08 -0.05
N ALA A 50 8.65 -10.08 -0.62
CA ALA A 50 7.41 -10.22 0.14
C ALA A 50 6.48 -11.25 -0.53
N PHE A 51 5.75 -11.99 0.29
CA PHE A 51 4.61 -12.78 -0.16
C PHE A 51 3.33 -11.96 0.01
N LEU A 52 2.52 -11.91 -1.04
CA LEU A 52 1.27 -11.16 -1.08
C LEU A 52 0.10 -12.15 -1.15
N PRO A 53 -0.60 -12.39 -0.04
CA PRO A 53 -1.81 -13.23 -0.06
C PRO A 53 -2.85 -12.66 -1.01
N VAL A 54 -3.51 -13.54 -1.76
CA VAL A 54 -4.53 -13.14 -2.72
C VAL A 54 -5.87 -12.94 -2.03
N GLY A 55 -6.40 -11.72 -2.12
CA GLY A 55 -7.72 -11.34 -1.63
C GLY A 55 -8.76 -11.28 -2.75
N THR A 56 -9.18 -12.43 -3.28
CA THR A 56 -10.25 -12.50 -4.30
C THR A 56 -11.56 -12.00 -3.70
N GLN A 57 -12.27 -11.10 -4.41
CA GLN A 57 -13.51 -10.47 -3.93
C GLN A 57 -13.35 -9.73 -2.59
N GLY A 58 -12.15 -9.23 -2.29
CA GLY A 58 -11.87 -8.49 -1.07
C GLY A 58 -11.63 -9.34 0.16
N THR A 59 -11.48 -10.66 0.02
CA THR A 59 -11.20 -11.56 1.14
C THR A 59 -10.08 -12.52 0.81
N VAL A 60 -9.15 -12.69 1.75
CA VAL A 60 -8.22 -13.83 1.74
C VAL A 60 -8.96 -15.01 2.34
N LYS A 61 -9.11 -16.10 1.57
CA LYS A 61 -9.90 -17.26 2.00
C LYS A 61 -9.41 -17.80 3.35
N SER A 62 -10.33 -18.02 4.27
CA SER A 62 -10.11 -18.61 5.60
C SER A 62 -9.30 -17.74 6.58
N LEU A 63 -9.01 -16.48 6.27
CA LEU A 63 -8.29 -15.57 7.15
C LEU A 63 -9.00 -14.22 7.24
N THR A 64 -9.11 -13.68 8.44
CA THR A 64 -9.60 -12.32 8.66
C THR A 64 -8.48 -11.30 8.43
N PRO A 65 -8.81 -10.01 8.18
CA PRO A 65 -7.81 -8.94 8.12
C PRO A 65 -6.93 -8.87 9.38
N GLU A 66 -7.52 -9.07 10.55
CA GLU A 66 -6.82 -9.08 11.85
C GLU A 66 -5.80 -10.22 11.92
N GLU A 67 -6.18 -11.44 11.53
CA GLU A 67 -5.26 -12.59 11.48
C GLU A 67 -4.11 -12.37 10.50
N LEU A 68 -4.37 -11.73 9.36
CA LEU A 68 -3.32 -11.37 8.41
C LEU A 68 -2.31 -10.37 9.01
N VAL A 69 -2.79 -9.41 9.78
CA VAL A 69 -1.91 -8.46 10.50
C VAL A 69 -1.07 -9.18 11.55
N GLU A 70 -1.65 -10.08 12.33
CA GLU A 70 -0.95 -10.89 13.34
C GLU A 70 0.13 -11.78 12.71
N LEU A 71 -0.13 -12.31 11.51
CA LEU A 71 0.85 -13.08 10.74
C LEU A 71 1.97 -12.23 10.10
N GLY A 72 1.92 -10.91 10.26
CA GLY A 72 2.93 -10.00 9.73
C GLY A 72 2.77 -9.69 8.24
N VAL A 73 1.59 -9.91 7.66
CA VAL A 73 1.31 -9.56 6.27
C VAL A 73 1.34 -8.05 6.11
N GLU A 74 2.18 -7.56 5.22
CA GLU A 74 2.35 -6.12 4.97
C GLU A 74 1.50 -5.60 3.81
N ALA A 75 1.10 -6.48 2.88
CA ALA A 75 0.25 -6.13 1.75
C ALA A 75 -0.55 -7.34 1.26
N ILE A 76 -1.67 -7.10 0.61
CA ILE A 76 -2.48 -8.13 -0.06
C ILE A 76 -2.59 -7.86 -1.56
N LEU A 77 -2.88 -8.90 -2.32
CA LEU A 77 -3.13 -8.82 -3.75
C LEU A 77 -4.63 -8.81 -4.01
N GLY A 78 -5.16 -7.74 -4.61
CA GLY A 78 -6.52 -7.67 -5.12
C GLY A 78 -6.63 -8.21 -6.54
N ASN A 79 -7.85 -8.45 -7.00
CA ASN A 79 -8.11 -8.80 -8.39
C ASN A 79 -9.22 -7.91 -8.95
N THR A 80 -8.84 -6.95 -9.76
CA THR A 80 -9.75 -5.95 -10.35
C THR A 80 -10.89 -6.59 -11.14
N TYR A 81 -10.63 -7.63 -11.93
CA TYR A 81 -11.64 -8.31 -12.71
C TYR A 81 -12.74 -8.92 -11.83
N HIS A 82 -12.36 -9.66 -10.79
CA HIS A 82 -13.31 -10.24 -9.86
C HIS A 82 -14.08 -9.20 -9.06
N LEU A 83 -13.43 -8.13 -8.61
CA LEU A 83 -14.06 -7.03 -7.87
C LEU A 83 -15.05 -6.24 -8.75
N TYR A 84 -14.73 -6.08 -10.04
CA TYR A 84 -15.60 -5.45 -11.01
C TYR A 84 -16.89 -6.26 -11.24
N LEU A 85 -16.78 -7.58 -11.33
CA LEU A 85 -17.92 -8.47 -11.50
C LEU A 85 -18.76 -8.57 -10.21
N LYS A 86 -18.11 -8.62 -9.06
CA LYS A 86 -18.77 -8.81 -7.77
C LYS A 86 -17.93 -8.26 -6.60
N PRO A 87 -18.41 -7.26 -5.85
CA PRO A 87 -19.75 -6.65 -5.87
C PRO A 87 -19.94 -5.57 -6.95
N GLY A 88 -18.89 -5.19 -7.66
CA GLY A 88 -18.87 -4.12 -8.64
C GLY A 88 -18.26 -2.82 -8.09
N HIS A 89 -17.65 -2.05 -8.96
CA HIS A 89 -16.93 -0.83 -8.60
C HIS A 89 -17.83 0.26 -7.99
N GLU A 90 -19.09 0.33 -8.40
CA GLU A 90 -20.05 1.29 -7.84
C GLU A 90 -20.34 1.04 -6.36
N VAL A 91 -20.52 -0.24 -5.98
CA VAL A 91 -20.73 -0.64 -4.59
C VAL A 91 -19.51 -0.32 -3.74
N ILE A 92 -18.31 -0.67 -4.24
CA ILE A 92 -17.04 -0.38 -3.57
C ILE A 92 -16.86 1.13 -3.37
N GLY A 93 -17.17 1.92 -4.41
CA GLY A 93 -17.13 3.38 -4.34
C GLY A 93 -18.08 3.97 -3.28
N LYS A 94 -19.32 3.49 -3.23
CA LYS A 94 -20.31 3.90 -2.21
C LYS A 94 -19.89 3.55 -0.78
N LEU A 95 -19.11 2.48 -0.61
CA LEU A 95 -18.58 2.05 0.69
C LEU A 95 -17.30 2.80 1.09
N GLY A 96 -16.84 3.75 0.29
CA GLY A 96 -15.70 4.60 0.59
C GLY A 96 -14.37 4.08 0.07
N GLY A 97 -14.39 3.19 -0.92
CA GLY A 97 -13.22 2.65 -1.58
C GLY A 97 -12.82 1.26 -1.11
N LEU A 98 -11.81 0.71 -1.78
CA LEU A 98 -11.41 -0.69 -1.62
C LEU A 98 -10.90 -1.02 -0.21
N HIS A 99 -10.08 -0.16 0.39
CA HIS A 99 -9.56 -0.35 1.73
C HIS A 99 -10.66 -0.46 2.78
N ARG A 100 -11.68 0.40 2.71
CA ARG A 100 -12.83 0.34 3.60
C ARG A 100 -13.69 -0.88 3.35
N PHE A 101 -13.90 -1.24 2.08
CA PHE A 101 -14.66 -2.42 1.70
C PHE A 101 -14.05 -3.71 2.23
N ILE A 102 -12.71 -3.85 2.15
CA ILE A 102 -11.97 -5.01 2.64
C ILE A 102 -11.72 -4.97 4.15
N HIS A 103 -11.82 -3.79 4.77
CA HIS A 103 -11.37 -3.53 6.14
C HIS A 103 -9.87 -3.78 6.31
N TRP A 104 -9.09 -3.27 5.34
CA TRP A 104 -7.64 -3.41 5.28
C TRP A 104 -6.98 -2.05 5.15
N GLU A 105 -6.10 -1.71 6.09
CA GLU A 105 -5.47 -0.38 6.14
C GLU A 105 -4.11 -0.31 5.45
N LYS A 106 -3.50 -1.47 5.21
CA LYS A 106 -2.18 -1.59 4.59
C LYS A 106 -2.27 -1.61 3.07
N PRO A 107 -1.12 -1.62 2.34
CA PRO A 107 -1.11 -1.62 0.88
C PRO A 107 -1.90 -2.77 0.23
N ILE A 108 -2.52 -2.45 -0.90
CA ILE A 108 -3.20 -3.41 -1.79
C ILE A 108 -2.56 -3.26 -3.18
N LEU A 109 -2.14 -4.39 -3.76
CA LEU A 109 -1.62 -4.47 -5.12
C LEU A 109 -2.72 -4.98 -6.07
#